data_571ce9396a21f3a2535095112027c460
#
_entry.id   571ce9396a21f3a2535095112027c460
#
_cell.length_a   1.000
_cell.length_b   1.000
_cell.length_c   1.000
_cell.angle_alpha   90.00
_cell.angle_beta   90.00
_cell.angle_gamma   90.00
#
_symmetry.space_group_name_H-M   'P 1'
#
loop_
_entity.id
_entity.type
_entity.pdbx_description
1 polymer ?
#
loop_
_entity_poly.entity_id
_entity_poly.type
_entity_poly.pdbx_seq_one_letter_code
_entity_poly.pdbx_strand_id
1 'polypeptide(L)'
;MRTTEKAEESVQTGGQRRKRGRPPAEIDLKLVEELAAIGATDEEIAAVLRVSTDTIGRRKKDPAFRDVLEAGKGRGRVTLRRLQWQAASTGNTTMLVWLGKQMLGQRDTWEDTSANSNQPLPWTD
;
A
#
# COMPACT_ATOMS: atom_id res chain seq x y z
N MET A 1 -32.25 -34.41 -34.70
CA MET A 1 -31.48 -34.41 -34.56
C MET A 1 -30.76 -33.45 -34.11
N ARG A 2 -30.57 -32.68 -34.08
CA ARG A 2 -29.89 -31.76 -33.72
C ARG A 2 -30.32 -31.08 -32.60
N THR A 3 -31.26 -31.02 -32.15
CA THR A 3 -31.71 -30.34 -31.03
C THR A 3 -31.09 -30.80 -29.77
N THR A 4 -30.61 -31.97 -29.74
CA THR A 4 -30.05 -32.40 -28.50
C THR A 4 -28.86 -31.62 -28.13
N GLU A 5 -28.09 -31.27 -29.03
CA GLU A 5 -26.95 -30.61 -28.60
C GLU A 5 -27.24 -29.30 -28.04
N LYS A 6 -28.25 -28.62 -28.48
CA LYS A 6 -28.44 -27.41 -27.86
C LYS A 6 -28.90 -27.63 -26.52
N ALA A 7 -29.45 -28.64 -26.23
CA ALA A 7 -29.91 -28.89 -24.90
C ALA A 7 -28.76 -28.93 -23.97
N GLU A 8 -27.73 -29.60 -24.32
CA GLU A 8 -26.74 -29.62 -23.38
C GLU A 8 -26.03 -28.39 -23.21
N GLU A 9 -25.91 -27.63 -24.19
CA GLU A 9 -25.22 -26.48 -23.94
C GLU A 9 -25.99 -25.62 -23.06
N SER A 10 -27.25 -25.62 -23.07
CA SER A 10 -27.96 -24.82 -22.13
C SER A 10 -27.74 -25.32 -20.75
N VAL A 11 -27.57 -26.58 -20.60
CA VAL A 11 -27.40 -27.09 -19.30
C VAL A 11 -26.13 -26.59 -18.67
N GLN A 12 -25.08 -26.66 -19.38
CA GLN A 12 -23.93 -26.27 -18.75
C GLN A 12 -23.92 -24.89 -18.49
N THR A 13 -24.51 -24.07 -19.21
CA THR A 13 -24.51 -22.72 -18.85
C THR A 13 -25.19 -22.60 -17.57
N GLY A 14 -26.28 -23.28 -17.38
CA GLY A 14 -26.90 -23.14 -16.12
C GLY A 14 -26.05 -23.62 -15.01
N GLY A 15 -25.33 -24.64 -15.27
CA GLY A 15 -24.58 -25.12 -14.19
C GLY A 15 -23.71 -24.13 -13.59
N GLN A 16 -23.01 -23.53 -14.36
CA GLN A 16 -22.15 -22.70 -13.76
C GLN A 16 -22.73 -21.61 -13.16
N ARG A 17 -23.76 -21.23 -13.49
CA ARG A 17 -24.18 -20.18 -12.93
C ARG A 17 -24.40 -20.27 -11.62
N ARG A 18 -24.58 -21.10 -11.18
CA ARG A 18 -24.88 -21.17 -9.98
C ARG A 18 -24.07 -20.79 -9.20
N LYS A 19 -23.52 -20.61 -9.22
CA LYS A 19 -22.92 -20.24 -8.55
C LYS A 19 -22.98 -19.42 -7.99
N ARG A 20 -23.39 -19.31 -7.74
CA ARG A 20 -23.54 -18.69 -7.20
C ARG A 20 -22.92 -17.85 -7.17
N GLY A 21 -22.91 -17.51 -7.14
CA GLY A 21 -22.33 -16.39 -7.06
C GLY A 21 -21.59 -16.03 -8.22
N ARG A 22 -20.96 -14.95 -8.28
CA ARG A 22 -20.21 -14.64 -9.40
C ARG A 22 -18.88 -15.25 -9.33
N PRO A 23 -18.17 -15.38 -10.38
CA PRO A 23 -16.85 -15.93 -10.34
C PRO A 23 -15.92 -15.03 -9.55
N PRO A 24 -14.85 -15.56 -9.03
CA PRO A 24 -13.93 -14.71 -8.31
C PRO A 24 -13.44 -13.59 -9.22
N ALA A 25 -13.34 -12.40 -8.67
CA ALA A 25 -12.92 -11.29 -9.45
C ALA A 25 -11.46 -11.43 -9.80
N GLU A 26 -11.14 -11.09 -11.03
CA GLU A 26 -9.78 -11.06 -11.44
C GLU A 26 -9.18 -9.80 -10.97
N ILE A 27 -8.08 -9.84 -10.28
CA ILE A 27 -7.48 -8.67 -9.73
C ILE A 27 -6.21 -8.34 -10.49
N ASP A 28 -6.10 -7.11 -10.96
CA ASP A 28 -4.97 -6.65 -11.69
C ASP A 28 -3.86 -6.36 -10.69
N LEU A 29 -2.89 -7.24 -10.59
CA LEU A 29 -1.84 -7.09 -9.61
C LEU A 29 -0.96 -5.89 -9.88
N LYS A 30 -0.79 -5.53 -11.14
CA LYS A 30 -0.02 -4.35 -11.43
C LYS A 30 -0.69 -3.11 -10.89
N LEU A 31 -2.00 -3.02 -11.01
CA LEU A 31 -2.73 -1.89 -10.48
C LEU A 31 -2.65 -1.88 -8.95
N VAL A 32 -2.70 -3.05 -8.33
CA VAL A 32 -2.55 -3.14 -6.88
C VAL A 32 -1.20 -2.58 -6.45
N GLU A 33 -0.15 -2.94 -7.18
CA GLU A 33 1.17 -2.46 -6.85
C GLU A 33 1.25 -0.93 -6.98
N GLU A 34 0.68 -0.40 -8.04
CA GLU A 34 0.68 1.04 -8.24
C GLU A 34 -0.09 1.77 -7.17
N LEU A 35 -1.24 1.24 -6.78
CA LEU A 35 -2.03 1.86 -5.74
C LEU A 35 -1.31 1.80 -4.39
N ALA A 36 -0.66 0.68 -4.11
CA ALA A 36 0.11 0.56 -2.89
C ALA A 36 1.26 1.55 -2.87
N ALA A 37 1.85 1.82 -4.02
CA ALA A 37 2.98 2.75 -4.11
C ALA A 37 2.59 4.18 -3.78
N ILE A 38 1.32 4.54 -3.93
CA ILE A 38 0.88 5.87 -3.54
C ILE A 38 0.18 5.86 -2.20
N GLY A 39 0.31 4.79 -1.45
CA GLY A 39 -0.21 4.75 -0.10
C GLY A 39 -1.70 4.50 0.03
N ALA A 40 -2.33 3.93 -0.98
CA ALA A 40 -3.75 3.67 -0.91
C ALA A 40 -4.07 2.70 0.20
N THR A 41 -5.18 2.94 0.88
CA THR A 41 -5.62 2.02 1.92
C THR A 41 -6.32 0.82 1.30
N ASP A 42 -6.54 -0.21 2.10
CA ASP A 42 -7.25 -1.38 1.61
C ASP A 42 -8.63 -1.01 1.08
N GLU A 43 -9.30 -0.08 1.73
CA GLU A 43 -10.61 0.36 1.27
C GLU A 43 -10.52 1.05 -0.06
N GLU A 44 -9.49 1.87 -0.24
CA GLU A 44 -9.33 2.55 -1.51
C GLU A 44 -8.98 1.58 -2.62
N ILE A 45 -8.13 0.62 -2.33
CA ILE A 45 -7.79 -0.39 -3.32
C ILE A 45 -9.04 -1.18 -3.70
N ALA A 46 -9.83 -1.56 -2.71
CA ALA A 46 -11.07 -2.30 -2.98
C ALA A 46 -12.00 -1.48 -3.86
N ALA A 47 -12.11 -0.19 -3.59
CA ALA A 47 -13.00 0.65 -4.38
C ALA A 47 -12.53 0.76 -5.82
N VAL A 48 -11.24 0.92 -6.05
CA VAL A 48 -10.72 1.02 -7.40
C VAL A 48 -10.90 -0.29 -8.15
N LEU A 49 -10.65 -1.41 -7.47
CA LEU A 49 -10.77 -2.71 -8.10
C LEU A 49 -12.22 -3.19 -8.15
N ARG A 50 -13.14 -2.44 -7.52
CA ARG A 50 -14.54 -2.79 -7.50
C ARG A 50 -14.81 -4.12 -6.83
N VAL A 51 -14.15 -4.36 -5.74
CA VAL A 51 -14.38 -5.53 -4.92
C VAL A 51 -14.62 -5.06 -3.50
N SER A 52 -15.03 -5.95 -2.62
CA SER A 52 -15.26 -5.57 -1.24
C SER A 52 -13.94 -5.55 -0.47
N THR A 53 -13.94 -4.83 0.63
CA THR A 53 -12.77 -4.82 1.49
C THR A 53 -12.48 -6.21 2.02
N ASP A 54 -13.53 -7.00 2.26
CA ASP A 54 -13.33 -8.37 2.70
C ASP A 54 -12.57 -9.17 1.67
N THR A 55 -12.82 -8.93 0.38
CA THR A 55 -12.10 -9.61 -0.67
C THR A 55 -10.61 -9.27 -0.60
N ILE A 56 -10.29 -8.00 -0.35
CA ILE A 56 -8.89 -7.61 -0.21
C ILE A 56 -8.28 -8.33 1.00
N GLY A 57 -9.00 -8.40 2.09
CA GLY A 57 -8.49 -9.10 3.27
C GLY A 57 -8.20 -10.56 3.00
N ARG A 58 -9.08 -11.21 2.24
CA ARG A 58 -8.85 -12.61 1.92
C ARG A 58 -7.66 -12.76 0.98
N ARG A 59 -7.51 -11.84 0.02
CA ARG A 59 -6.41 -11.95 -0.92
C ARG A 59 -5.07 -11.72 -0.24
N LYS A 60 -5.05 -10.98 0.85
CA LYS A 60 -3.79 -10.76 1.54
C LYS A 60 -3.22 -12.05 2.12
N LYS A 61 -4.00 -13.09 2.21
CA LYS A 61 -3.48 -14.37 2.67
C LYS A 61 -2.74 -15.09 1.55
N ASP A 62 -2.94 -14.65 0.32
CA ASP A 62 -2.24 -15.23 -0.81
C ASP A 62 -0.86 -14.60 -0.89
N PRO A 63 0.21 -15.40 -0.84
CA PRO A 63 1.55 -14.80 -0.87
C PRO A 63 1.82 -13.94 -2.09
N ALA A 64 1.31 -14.33 -3.26
CA ALA A 64 1.55 -13.54 -4.46
C ALA A 64 0.95 -12.15 -4.33
N PHE A 65 -0.28 -12.07 -3.81
CA PHE A 65 -0.93 -10.77 -3.66
C PHE A 65 -0.20 -9.96 -2.59
N ARG A 66 0.15 -10.60 -1.48
CA ARG A 66 0.80 -9.91 -0.40
C ARG A 66 2.16 -9.37 -0.82
N ASP A 67 2.91 -10.15 -1.62
CA ASP A 67 4.21 -9.70 -2.07
C ASP A 67 4.10 -8.48 -2.98
N VAL A 68 3.10 -8.46 -3.85
CA VAL A 68 2.90 -7.32 -4.72
C VAL A 68 2.52 -6.09 -3.91
N LEU A 69 1.66 -6.28 -2.92
CA LEU A 69 1.23 -5.19 -2.07
C LEU A 69 2.42 -4.61 -1.29
N GLU A 70 3.24 -5.47 -0.71
CA GLU A 70 4.39 -5.01 0.05
C GLU A 70 5.44 -4.35 -0.83
N ALA A 71 5.65 -4.89 -2.03
CA ALA A 71 6.58 -4.28 -2.96
C ALA A 71 6.14 -2.88 -3.34
N GLY A 72 4.85 -2.70 -3.58
CA GLY A 72 4.33 -1.37 -3.91
C GLY A 72 4.50 -0.42 -2.76
N LYS A 73 4.16 -0.86 -1.56
CA LYS A 73 4.32 0.00 -0.38
C LYS A 73 5.77 0.40 -0.20
N GLY A 74 6.70 -0.54 -0.36
CA GLY A 74 8.11 -0.23 -0.21
C GLY A 74 8.58 0.77 -1.25
N ARG A 75 8.13 0.59 -2.49
CA ARG A 75 8.51 1.52 -3.54
C ARG A 75 7.96 2.91 -3.25
N GLY A 76 6.75 2.99 -2.72
CA GLY A 76 6.16 4.27 -2.38
C GLY A 76 6.92 4.97 -1.28
N ARG A 77 7.34 4.23 -0.26
CA ARG A 77 8.12 4.81 0.82
C ARG A 77 9.45 5.35 0.32
N VAL A 78 10.10 4.62 -0.58
CA VAL A 78 11.36 5.08 -1.14
C VAL A 78 11.15 6.34 -1.98
N THR A 79 10.09 6.37 -2.77
CA THR A 79 9.79 7.52 -3.59
C THR A 79 9.50 8.74 -2.72
N LEU A 80 8.71 8.57 -1.67
CA LEU A 80 8.42 9.69 -0.79
C LEU A 80 9.69 10.20 -0.12
N ARG A 81 10.52 9.28 0.36
CA ARG A 81 11.75 9.67 1.00
C ARG A 81 12.66 10.44 0.04
N ARG A 82 12.70 9.97 -1.22
CA ARG A 82 13.51 10.67 -2.21
C ARG A 82 13.00 12.08 -2.44
N LEU A 83 11.68 12.25 -2.50
CA LEU A 83 11.12 13.59 -2.70
C LEU A 83 11.39 14.49 -1.49
N GLN A 84 11.34 13.92 -0.30
CA GLN A 84 11.65 14.69 0.88
C GLN A 84 13.10 15.14 0.90
N TRP A 85 14.01 14.24 0.54
CA TRP A 85 15.41 14.59 0.48
C TRP A 85 15.68 15.63 -0.60
N GLN A 86 14.98 15.50 -1.72
CA GLN A 86 15.11 16.48 -2.76
C GLN A 86 14.65 17.85 -2.29
N ALA A 87 13.51 17.93 -1.64
CA ALA A 87 13.01 19.19 -1.14
C ALA A 87 13.98 19.79 -0.11
N ALA A 88 14.53 18.94 0.75
CA ALA A 88 15.48 19.42 1.75
C ALA A 88 16.73 19.95 1.08
N SER A 89 17.20 19.29 0.02
CA SER A 89 18.43 19.72 -0.62
C SER A 89 18.29 21.05 -1.32
N THR A 90 17.08 21.48 -1.62
CA THR A 90 16.87 22.78 -2.22
C THR A 90 16.61 23.86 -1.16
N GLY A 91 16.75 23.53 0.11
CA GLY A 91 16.61 24.52 1.15
C GLY A 91 15.26 24.62 1.82
N ASN A 92 14.39 23.65 1.61
CA ASN A 92 13.08 23.69 2.24
C ASN A 92 13.24 23.50 3.73
N THR A 93 13.04 24.58 4.51
CA THR A 93 13.29 24.55 5.93
C THR A 93 12.40 23.54 6.67
N THR A 94 11.14 23.48 6.28
CA THR A 94 10.23 22.54 6.92
C THR A 94 10.74 21.11 6.75
N MET A 95 11.18 20.79 5.56
CA MET A 95 11.63 19.44 5.31
C MET A 95 12.98 19.16 5.99
N LEU A 96 13.84 20.16 6.08
CA LEU A 96 15.08 19.99 6.82
C LEU A 96 14.81 19.68 8.28
N VAL A 97 13.89 20.42 8.89
CA VAL A 97 13.53 20.18 10.28
C VAL A 97 12.89 18.80 10.43
N TRP A 98 11.96 18.47 9.53
CA TRP A 98 11.27 17.18 9.65
C TRP A 98 12.24 16.02 9.51
N LEU A 99 13.11 16.06 8.50
CA LEU A 99 14.04 14.98 8.29
C LEU A 99 15.05 14.90 9.43
N GLY A 100 15.44 16.03 9.98
CA GLY A 100 16.33 16.01 11.14
C GLY A 100 15.72 15.29 12.31
N LYS A 101 14.43 15.54 12.56
CA LYS A 101 13.75 14.86 13.64
C LYS A 101 13.60 13.36 13.36
N GLN A 102 13.21 13.00 12.15
CA GLN A 102 12.91 11.62 11.85
C GLN A 102 14.14 10.77 11.64
N MET A 103 15.16 11.31 11.03
CA MET A 103 16.32 10.51 10.67
C MET A 103 17.46 10.64 11.67
N LEU A 104 17.58 11.79 12.32
CA LEU A 104 18.69 12.02 13.22
C LEU A 104 18.28 12.16 14.66
N GLY A 105 16.99 12.06 14.95
CA GLY A 105 16.53 12.14 16.33
C GLY A 105 16.59 13.53 16.93
N GLN A 106 16.63 14.54 16.09
CA GLN A 106 16.72 15.90 16.60
C GLN A 106 15.40 16.34 17.21
N ARG A 107 15.46 17.23 18.15
CA ARG A 107 14.29 17.70 18.85
C ARG A 107 14.25 19.19 18.87
N ASP A 108 13.07 19.73 19.13
CA ASP A 108 12.89 21.18 19.16
C ASP A 108 13.64 21.80 20.30
N THR A 109 13.72 21.14 21.43
CA THR A 109 14.44 21.67 22.55
C THR A 109 15.32 20.58 23.10
N TRP A 110 16.37 20.97 23.75
CA TRP A 110 17.26 20.01 24.32
C TRP A 110 16.63 19.27 25.50
N GLU A 111 15.63 19.85 26.11
CA GLU A 111 14.95 19.16 27.18
C GLU A 111 14.22 17.91 26.72
N ASP A 112 13.92 17.85 25.44
CA ASP A 112 13.27 16.66 24.93
C ASP A 112 14.20 15.46 24.98
N THR A 113 15.46 15.67 25.25
CA THR A 113 16.38 14.56 25.38
C THR A 113 16.67 14.31 26.83
N SER A 114 15.66 14.29 27.64
CA SER A 114 15.85 14.22 29.07
C SER A 114 16.66 13.03 29.54
N ALA A 115 16.65 11.96 28.80
CA ALA A 115 17.47 10.83 29.21
C ALA A 115 18.93 11.19 29.25
N ASN A 116 19.33 12.20 28.50
CA ASN A 116 20.70 12.62 28.47
C ASN A 116 20.83 14.04 28.99
N SER A 117 20.01 14.39 29.92
CA SER A 117 19.97 15.74 30.33
C SER A 117 21.27 16.23 30.93
N ASN A 118 22.09 15.33 31.43
CA ASN A 118 23.32 15.75 32.02
C ASN A 118 24.45 15.92 31.04
N GLN A 119 24.18 15.61 29.78
CA GLN A 119 25.20 15.70 28.80
C GLN A 119 25.30 17.12 28.27
N PRO A 120 26.44 17.73 28.22
CA PRO A 120 26.54 19.08 27.66
C PRO A 120 26.31 19.05 26.17
N LEU A 121 25.80 20.14 25.65
CA LEU A 121 25.61 20.24 24.23
C LEU A 121 26.98 20.38 23.56
N PRO A 122 27.09 19.87 22.33
CA PRO A 122 28.40 19.83 21.69
C PRO A 122 29.01 21.22 21.49
N TRP A 123 28.19 22.25 21.38
CA TRP A 123 28.72 23.56 21.13
C TRP A 123 28.78 24.45 22.36
N THR A 124 28.56 23.91 23.53
CA THR A 124 28.72 24.70 24.71
C THR A 124 30.10 24.52 25.23
N ASP A 125 30.71 25.54 25.65
CA ASP A 125 32.04 25.39 26.12
C ASP A 125 32.22 25.24 27.50
#